data_7ad3b4cb0eff1dca61de841dea65cf97
#
_entry.id   7ad3b4cb0eff1dca61de841dea65cf97
#
_cell.length_a   1.000
_cell.length_b   1.000
_cell.length_c   1.000
_cell.angle_alpha   90.00
_cell.angle_beta   90.00
_cell.angle_gamma   90.00
#
_symmetry.space_group_name_H-M   'P 1'
#
loop_
_entity.id
_entity.type
_entity.pdbx_description
1 polymer ?
#
loop_
_entity_poly.entity_id
_entity_poly.type
_entity_poly.pdbx_seq_one_letter_code
_entity_poly.pdbx_strand_id
1 'polypeptide(L)'
;MQDDPDHPAQLRQAILDQVAAYYAAAHANRPFSPGETRVQYAGRVYDAQEMVNMVDSVLEFYLTAGRWSQQFERKLARFLGVREVLPVNSGSSANLVAITTLCSRQLDNPLQPGDEVIVPATSFPTTINPVIQNNLVPVFVDNCHADLNLDVSQLEAALSPRTRALFFAHTLGNPANMDVIMPFVQKHDLYLVEDACDALGTRWDGRMVGTFGIMGTLSTYPAHHITMGEGGAVFTNRPKIATIARAIRDWGRDCWCGYTSPPNGQCGRRFDHEIPGVPGCYDHKYIYSEIGYNLKLTDPQAAVGVAQLDKLPDFITARKRNFARLYERLRPYEEWLRLPAWHPKADVSWFAFPLTVRPEAPFSRNALTRWLELHGVETRLIFAGNILRQPAYQHITHRVVGDLAVADDIMRNGFFVGVYPGIDQPRLDYMADMFDRFMREEAAPPRRDRPSTP
;
A
#
# COMPACT_ATOMS: atom_id res chain seq x y z
N MET A 1 49.59 22.61 4.23
CA MET A 1 48.50 22.73 3.28
C MET A 1 47.33 23.28 4.07
N GLN A 2 46.92 24.52 3.79
CA GLN A 2 45.69 25.06 4.39
C GLN A 2 44.53 24.21 3.80
N ASP A 3 43.81 23.55 4.66
CA ASP A 3 42.59 22.80 4.24
C ASP A 3 41.61 23.84 3.66
N ASP A 4 41.38 23.80 2.39
CA ASP A 4 40.31 24.56 1.73
C ASP A 4 38.96 24.13 2.35
N PRO A 5 38.26 24.99 3.07
CA PRO A 5 37.01 24.63 3.74
C PRO A 5 35.92 24.19 2.75
N ASP A 6 36.05 24.58 1.47
CA ASP A 6 35.09 24.18 0.41
C ASP A 6 35.45 22.85 -0.25
N HIS A 7 36.62 22.30 0.01
CA HIS A 7 37.07 21.05 -0.61
C HIS A 7 36.14 19.84 -0.38
N PRO A 8 35.63 19.58 0.85
CA PRO A 8 34.66 18.50 1.06
C PRO A 8 33.36 18.69 0.28
N ALA A 9 32.86 19.91 0.14
CA ALA A 9 31.65 20.23 -0.61
C ALA A 9 31.85 19.99 -2.14
N GLN A 10 33.02 20.38 -2.66
CA GLN A 10 33.40 20.14 -4.06
C GLN A 10 33.51 18.64 -4.35
N LEU A 11 34.14 17.85 -3.45
CA LEU A 11 34.21 16.39 -3.60
C LEU A 11 32.82 15.75 -3.56
N ARG A 12 31.96 16.18 -2.62
CA ARG A 12 30.56 15.72 -2.54
C ARG A 12 29.85 15.96 -3.87
N GLN A 13 29.91 17.17 -4.42
CA GLN A 13 29.26 17.49 -5.70
C GLN A 13 29.82 16.63 -6.84
N ALA A 14 31.12 16.46 -6.93
CA ALA A 14 31.74 15.60 -7.95
C ALA A 14 31.27 14.14 -7.88
N ILE A 15 31.09 13.59 -6.67
CA ILE A 15 30.52 12.23 -6.48
C ILE A 15 29.08 12.18 -7.00
N LEU A 16 28.25 13.16 -6.64
CA LEU A 16 26.85 13.20 -7.07
C LEU A 16 26.71 13.35 -8.60
N ASP A 17 27.57 14.16 -9.23
CA ASP A 17 27.63 14.29 -10.68
C ASP A 17 28.01 12.97 -11.36
N GLN A 18 28.97 12.21 -10.79
CA GLN A 18 29.32 10.87 -11.27
C GLN A 18 28.17 9.87 -11.13
N VAL A 19 27.37 9.94 -10.08
CA VAL A 19 26.16 9.12 -9.91
C VAL A 19 25.15 9.42 -11.01
N ALA A 20 24.91 10.70 -11.33
CA ALA A 20 24.03 11.09 -12.41
C ALA A 20 24.54 10.62 -13.78
N ALA A 21 25.85 10.75 -14.03
CA ALA A 21 26.48 10.26 -15.25
C ALA A 21 26.38 8.72 -15.37
N TYR A 22 26.57 7.99 -14.28
CA TYR A 22 26.40 6.55 -14.26
C TYR A 22 24.95 6.14 -14.59
N TYR A 23 23.96 6.82 -14.01
CA TYR A 23 22.57 6.57 -14.35
C TYR A 23 22.32 6.74 -15.85
N ALA A 24 22.79 7.84 -16.43
CA ALA A 24 22.62 8.12 -17.86
C ALA A 24 23.23 7.01 -18.75
N ALA A 25 24.38 6.47 -18.35
CA ALA A 25 25.08 5.42 -19.11
C ALA A 25 24.43 4.03 -18.93
N ALA A 26 24.01 3.69 -17.70
CA ALA A 26 23.64 2.31 -17.35
C ALA A 26 22.12 2.07 -17.33
N HIS A 27 21.30 3.10 -17.09
CA HIS A 27 19.88 2.95 -16.77
C HIS A 27 18.91 3.73 -17.64
N ALA A 28 19.33 4.83 -18.30
CA ALA A 28 18.43 5.72 -19.02
C ALA A 28 17.78 5.09 -20.25
N ASN A 29 18.44 4.13 -20.90
CA ASN A 29 17.93 3.52 -22.12
C ASN A 29 17.56 2.04 -21.88
N ARG A 30 16.25 1.74 -21.95
CA ARG A 30 15.70 0.38 -21.80
C ARG A 30 14.72 0.10 -22.92
N PRO A 31 15.20 -0.29 -24.12
CA PRO A 31 14.33 -0.57 -25.26
C PRO A 31 13.36 -1.71 -24.94
N PHE A 32 12.19 -1.66 -25.55
CA PHE A 32 11.19 -2.74 -25.51
C PHE A 32 11.20 -3.49 -26.84
N SER A 33 11.39 -4.80 -26.77
CA SER A 33 11.26 -5.73 -27.91
C SER A 33 10.06 -6.64 -27.65
N PRO A 34 8.95 -6.55 -28.44
CA PRO A 34 7.78 -7.40 -28.29
C PRO A 34 8.16 -8.90 -28.35
N GLY A 35 7.70 -9.66 -27.37
CA GLY A 35 7.97 -11.10 -27.26
C GLY A 35 9.31 -11.46 -26.58
N GLU A 36 10.25 -10.53 -26.48
CA GLU A 36 11.55 -10.72 -25.82
C GLU A 36 11.59 -10.02 -24.45
N THR A 37 11.17 -8.77 -24.40
CA THR A 37 11.11 -7.97 -23.16
C THR A 37 9.80 -8.25 -22.43
N ARG A 38 9.88 -8.67 -21.16
CA ARG A 38 8.66 -8.88 -20.35
C ARG A 38 7.94 -7.56 -20.06
N VAL A 39 6.63 -7.60 -20.13
CA VAL A 39 5.74 -6.56 -19.60
C VAL A 39 5.46 -6.89 -18.14
N GLN A 40 6.16 -6.22 -17.25
CA GLN A 40 6.05 -6.44 -15.81
C GLN A 40 4.72 -5.91 -15.26
N TYR A 41 4.14 -6.58 -14.25
CA TYR A 41 2.92 -6.09 -13.58
C TYR A 41 3.17 -4.84 -12.76
N ALA A 42 4.38 -4.66 -12.27
CA ALA A 42 4.84 -3.52 -11.48
C ALA A 42 6.35 -3.38 -11.61
N GLY A 43 6.89 -2.22 -11.28
CA GLY A 43 8.34 -2.01 -11.33
C GLY A 43 8.72 -0.63 -10.85
N ARG A 44 10.02 -0.45 -10.67
CA ARG A 44 10.61 0.82 -10.26
C ARG A 44 10.71 1.77 -11.44
N VAL A 45 10.10 2.93 -11.32
CA VAL A 45 10.29 4.05 -12.27
C VAL A 45 11.06 5.13 -11.54
N TYR A 46 12.26 5.43 -12.02
CA TYR A 46 13.21 6.35 -11.39
C TYR A 46 14.11 6.99 -12.44
N ASP A 47 14.74 8.08 -12.08
CA ASP A 47 15.83 8.71 -12.84
C ASP A 47 17.09 8.87 -11.97
N ALA A 48 17.99 9.73 -12.35
CA ALA A 48 19.22 9.97 -11.61
C ALA A 48 18.96 10.52 -10.20
N GLN A 49 17.83 11.23 -9.98
CA GLN A 49 17.60 11.94 -8.72
C GLN A 49 17.44 11.01 -7.52
N GLU A 50 16.80 9.85 -7.68
CA GLU A 50 16.68 8.86 -6.62
C GLU A 50 18.06 8.35 -6.20
N MET A 51 18.93 8.05 -7.17
CA MET A 51 20.30 7.59 -6.90
C MET A 51 21.15 8.68 -6.28
N VAL A 52 21.06 9.89 -6.78
CA VAL A 52 21.76 11.08 -6.26
C VAL A 52 21.36 11.33 -4.80
N ASN A 53 20.05 11.38 -4.51
CA ASN A 53 19.56 11.62 -3.15
C ASN A 53 20.01 10.52 -2.17
N MET A 54 19.96 9.25 -2.61
CA MET A 54 20.40 8.12 -1.79
C MET A 54 21.89 8.24 -1.45
N VAL A 55 22.74 8.51 -2.44
CA VAL A 55 24.19 8.69 -2.23
C VAL A 55 24.46 9.92 -1.36
N ASP A 56 23.75 11.02 -1.58
CA ASP A 56 23.86 12.23 -0.77
C ASP A 56 23.55 11.96 0.70
N SER A 57 22.52 11.14 0.97
CA SER A 57 22.20 10.69 2.33
C SER A 57 23.30 9.82 2.95
N VAL A 58 23.87 8.91 2.16
CA VAL A 58 24.94 8.01 2.63
C VAL A 58 26.23 8.78 2.95
N LEU A 59 26.55 9.84 2.20
CA LEU A 59 27.73 10.67 2.46
C LEU A 59 27.67 11.43 3.80
N GLU A 60 26.48 11.63 4.37
CA GLU A 60 26.33 12.15 5.74
C GLU A 60 26.56 11.10 6.83
N PHE A 61 26.47 9.83 6.46
CA PHE A 61 26.60 8.66 7.34
C PHE A 61 25.66 8.69 8.56
N TYR A 62 24.55 9.43 8.47
CA TYR A 62 23.47 9.40 9.44
C TYR A 62 22.40 8.41 8.97
N LEU A 63 22.59 7.13 9.30
CA LEU A 63 21.90 6.01 8.66
C LEU A 63 20.51 5.68 9.24
N THR A 64 20.10 6.29 10.36
CA THR A 64 18.76 6.18 10.91
C THR A 64 17.87 7.34 10.43
N ALA A 65 16.65 7.45 10.94
CA ALA A 65 15.74 8.54 10.57
C ALA A 65 16.33 9.92 10.88
N GLY A 66 16.56 10.73 9.87
CA GLY A 66 17.21 12.04 9.94
C GLY A 66 16.52 13.10 9.09
N ARG A 67 17.30 13.93 8.38
CA ARG A 67 16.76 15.05 7.59
C ARG A 67 15.90 14.63 6.41
N TRP A 68 16.26 13.52 5.76
CA TRP A 68 15.51 13.01 4.62
C TRP A 68 14.16 12.44 5.07
N SER A 69 14.13 11.72 6.19
CA SER A 69 12.90 11.24 6.81
C SER A 69 11.95 12.39 7.13
N GLN A 70 12.46 13.48 7.72
CA GLN A 70 11.66 14.68 8.00
C GLN A 70 11.16 15.37 6.73
N GLN A 71 11.98 15.41 5.67
CA GLN A 71 11.59 15.98 4.40
C GLN A 71 10.50 15.14 3.75
N PHE A 72 10.62 13.82 3.78
CA PHE A 72 9.61 12.89 3.30
C PHE A 72 8.29 13.04 4.08
N GLU A 73 8.33 13.07 5.43
CA GLU A 73 7.17 13.33 6.29
C GLU A 73 6.41 14.58 5.85
N ARG A 74 7.12 15.71 5.74
CA ARG A 74 6.50 16.99 5.35
C ARG A 74 5.91 16.99 3.95
N LYS A 75 6.63 16.41 2.97
CA LYS A 75 6.14 16.33 1.59
C LYS A 75 4.90 15.44 1.48
N LEU A 76 4.93 14.26 2.11
CA LEU A 76 3.83 13.32 2.09
C LEU A 76 2.62 13.87 2.86
N ALA A 77 2.81 14.50 4.02
CA ALA A 77 1.74 15.16 4.77
C ALA A 77 1.02 16.22 3.94
N ARG A 78 1.79 17.03 3.21
CA ARG A 78 1.25 18.05 2.30
C ARG A 78 0.47 17.42 1.15
N PHE A 79 0.99 16.37 0.54
CA PHE A 79 0.32 15.66 -0.56
C PHE A 79 -1.01 15.03 -0.12
N LEU A 80 -1.03 14.37 1.04
CA LEU A 80 -2.22 13.73 1.62
C LEU A 80 -3.20 14.73 2.22
N GLY A 81 -2.78 15.95 2.55
CA GLY A 81 -3.59 16.92 3.25
C GLY A 81 -3.84 16.56 4.71
N VAL A 82 -2.86 15.91 5.37
CA VAL A 82 -2.94 15.51 6.78
C VAL A 82 -1.91 16.26 7.63
N ARG A 83 -2.11 16.24 8.96
CA ARG A 83 -1.21 16.90 9.91
C ARG A 83 0.05 16.10 10.21
N GLU A 84 -0.12 14.79 10.37
CA GLU A 84 0.93 13.89 10.87
C GLU A 84 1.15 12.73 9.91
N VAL A 85 2.39 12.49 9.61
CA VAL A 85 2.88 11.32 8.87
C VAL A 85 4.03 10.71 9.65
N LEU A 86 4.00 9.41 9.84
CA LEU A 86 5.02 8.64 10.54
C LEU A 86 5.60 7.59 9.59
N PRO A 87 6.73 7.83 8.97
CA PRO A 87 7.38 6.82 8.13
C PRO A 87 7.78 5.59 8.94
N VAL A 88 7.56 4.44 8.34
CA VAL A 88 7.91 3.11 8.87
C VAL A 88 8.61 2.29 7.79
N ASN A 89 9.22 1.18 8.18
CA ASN A 89 10.03 0.35 7.28
C ASN A 89 9.23 -0.50 6.28
N SER A 90 7.89 -0.53 6.37
CA SER A 90 7.02 -1.20 5.38
C SER A 90 5.55 -0.82 5.58
N GLY A 91 4.69 -1.05 4.56
CA GLY A 91 3.24 -0.94 4.72
C GLY A 91 2.67 -1.92 5.74
N SER A 92 3.26 -3.11 5.82
CA SER A 92 2.90 -4.10 6.85
C SER A 92 3.14 -3.59 8.27
N SER A 93 4.26 -2.93 8.48
CA SER A 93 4.57 -2.26 9.75
C SER A 93 3.65 -1.07 10.01
N ALA A 94 3.22 -0.35 8.97
CA ALA A 94 2.23 0.72 9.11
C ALA A 94 0.89 0.17 9.64
N ASN A 95 0.40 -0.93 9.07
CA ASN A 95 -0.80 -1.61 9.53
C ASN A 95 -0.67 -2.10 10.98
N LEU A 96 0.48 -2.70 11.33
CA LEU A 96 0.76 -3.15 12.69
C LEU A 96 0.75 -1.98 13.69
N VAL A 97 1.46 -0.90 13.39
CA VAL A 97 1.48 0.30 14.25
C VAL A 97 0.08 0.89 14.39
N ALA A 98 -0.70 0.97 13.30
CA ALA A 98 -2.04 1.53 13.34
C ALA A 98 -2.98 0.76 14.28
N ILE A 99 -3.06 -0.56 14.15
CA ILE A 99 -3.94 -1.39 14.99
C ILE A 99 -3.42 -1.42 16.44
N THR A 100 -2.09 -1.58 16.65
CA THR A 100 -1.52 -1.56 18.01
C THR A 100 -1.78 -0.21 18.70
N THR A 101 -1.78 0.89 17.96
CA THR A 101 -2.13 2.22 18.50
C THR A 101 -3.55 2.26 19.07
N LEU A 102 -4.50 1.57 18.44
CA LEU A 102 -5.89 1.51 18.95
C LEU A 102 -6.01 0.69 20.24
N CYS A 103 -5.02 -0.15 20.57
CA CYS A 103 -4.98 -0.94 21.80
C CYS A 103 -4.28 -0.18 22.95
N SER A 104 -3.76 1.02 22.73
CA SER A 104 -3.03 1.79 23.74
C SER A 104 -3.93 2.23 24.89
N ARG A 105 -3.46 1.98 26.12
CA ARG A 105 -4.15 2.44 27.35
C ARG A 105 -4.19 3.97 27.50
N GLN A 106 -3.46 4.72 26.68
CA GLN A 106 -3.54 6.18 26.65
C GLN A 106 -4.77 6.70 25.90
N LEU A 107 -5.50 5.83 25.20
CA LEU A 107 -6.79 6.19 24.59
C LEU A 107 -7.91 6.13 25.64
N ASP A 108 -8.92 6.96 25.43
CA ASP A 108 -10.09 7.00 26.32
C ASP A 108 -10.94 5.71 26.20
N ASN A 109 -10.92 5.08 25.01
CA ASN A 109 -11.68 3.89 24.71
C ASN A 109 -10.84 2.88 23.88
N PRO A 110 -9.75 2.31 24.46
CA PRO A 110 -8.86 1.43 23.72
C PRO A 110 -9.53 0.11 23.35
N LEU A 111 -9.07 -0.51 22.26
CA LEU A 111 -9.44 -1.88 21.93
C LEU A 111 -8.83 -2.83 22.97
N GLN A 112 -9.61 -3.84 23.34
CA GLN A 112 -9.23 -4.86 24.32
C GLN A 112 -9.12 -6.24 23.66
N PRO A 113 -8.33 -7.17 24.20
CA PRO A 113 -8.32 -8.56 23.74
C PRO A 113 -9.75 -9.14 23.66
N GLY A 114 -10.10 -9.72 22.50
CA GLY A 114 -11.43 -10.25 22.22
C GLY A 114 -12.41 -9.26 21.57
N ASP A 115 -12.05 -7.98 21.47
CA ASP A 115 -12.82 -7.02 20.67
C ASP A 115 -12.80 -7.42 19.20
N GLU A 116 -13.91 -7.17 18.50
CA GLU A 116 -14.10 -7.55 17.11
C GLU A 116 -13.75 -6.40 16.16
N VAL A 117 -13.05 -6.76 15.09
CA VAL A 117 -12.70 -5.87 13.98
C VAL A 117 -13.30 -6.43 12.69
N ILE A 118 -14.17 -5.67 12.02
CA ILE A 118 -14.73 -6.06 10.72
C ILE A 118 -13.64 -5.91 9.65
N VAL A 119 -13.47 -6.95 8.83
CA VAL A 119 -12.45 -7.02 7.77
C VAL A 119 -13.02 -7.74 6.53
N PRO A 120 -12.60 -7.43 5.29
CA PRO A 120 -12.97 -8.20 4.11
C PRO A 120 -12.22 -9.53 4.03
N ALA A 121 -12.88 -10.55 3.46
CA ALA A 121 -12.29 -11.88 3.32
C ALA A 121 -11.21 -11.95 2.23
N THR A 122 -11.34 -11.18 1.13
CA THR A 122 -10.26 -10.98 0.17
C THR A 122 -9.39 -9.83 0.65
N SER A 123 -8.25 -10.16 1.23
CA SER A 123 -7.34 -9.20 1.84
C SER A 123 -5.88 -9.56 1.62
N PHE A 124 -5.03 -8.55 1.75
CA PHE A 124 -3.61 -8.81 1.91
C PHE A 124 -3.33 -9.31 3.36
N PRO A 125 -2.44 -10.28 3.56
CA PRO A 125 -2.20 -10.85 4.90
C PRO A 125 -1.97 -9.82 6.00
N THR A 126 -1.20 -8.77 5.71
CA THR A 126 -0.85 -7.78 6.73
C THR A 126 -1.91 -6.69 6.97
N THR A 127 -3.04 -6.72 6.27
CA THR A 127 -4.26 -6.03 6.69
C THR A 127 -4.96 -6.80 7.83
N ILE A 128 -4.85 -8.13 7.88
CA ILE A 128 -5.50 -8.99 8.88
C ILE A 128 -4.60 -9.30 10.07
N ASN A 129 -3.32 -9.59 9.81
CA ASN A 129 -2.37 -10.03 10.84
C ASN A 129 -2.33 -9.16 12.09
N PRO A 130 -2.32 -7.80 12.00
CA PRO A 130 -2.30 -6.94 13.18
C PRO A 130 -3.51 -7.13 14.10
N VAL A 131 -4.68 -7.47 13.56
CA VAL A 131 -5.88 -7.79 14.35
C VAL A 131 -5.61 -9.01 15.24
N ILE A 132 -5.09 -10.09 14.63
CA ILE A 132 -4.79 -11.34 15.33
C ILE A 132 -3.64 -11.15 16.33
N GLN A 133 -2.57 -10.44 15.92
CA GLN A 133 -1.38 -10.20 16.73
C GLN A 133 -1.66 -9.36 17.99
N ASN A 134 -2.70 -8.53 17.96
CA ASN A 134 -3.16 -7.76 19.11
C ASN A 134 -4.28 -8.48 19.89
N ASN A 135 -4.49 -9.80 19.70
CA ASN A 135 -5.51 -10.60 20.35
C ASN A 135 -6.94 -10.09 20.10
N LEU A 136 -7.17 -9.40 19.00
CA LEU A 136 -8.50 -8.99 18.52
C LEU A 136 -9.08 -10.11 17.64
N VAL A 137 -10.39 -10.08 17.44
CA VAL A 137 -11.12 -11.10 16.68
C VAL A 137 -11.54 -10.52 15.31
N PRO A 138 -10.99 -10.98 14.18
CA PRO A 138 -11.46 -10.55 12.88
C PRO A 138 -12.87 -11.10 12.60
N VAL A 139 -13.75 -10.21 12.12
CA VAL A 139 -15.08 -10.53 11.63
C VAL A 139 -15.08 -10.37 10.13
N PHE A 140 -15.08 -11.48 9.41
CA PHE A 140 -14.98 -11.48 7.96
C PHE A 140 -16.33 -11.22 7.31
N VAL A 141 -16.38 -10.21 6.46
CA VAL A 141 -17.45 -9.95 5.49
C VAL A 141 -16.97 -10.33 4.10
N ASP A 142 -17.90 -10.64 3.20
CA ASP A 142 -17.56 -10.96 1.82
C ASP A 142 -17.11 -9.71 1.06
N ASN A 143 -16.68 -9.90 -0.18
CA ASN A 143 -16.30 -8.85 -1.10
C ASN A 143 -17.39 -8.62 -2.15
N CYS A 144 -17.34 -7.49 -2.83
CA CYS A 144 -18.20 -7.21 -3.97
C CYS A 144 -17.49 -7.61 -5.27
N HIS A 145 -18.19 -8.30 -6.17
CA HIS A 145 -17.65 -8.68 -7.49
C HIS A 145 -17.29 -7.48 -8.36
N ALA A 146 -18.01 -6.36 -8.21
CA ALA A 146 -17.90 -5.24 -9.13
C ALA A 146 -16.61 -4.43 -8.91
N ASP A 147 -16.31 -4.13 -7.65
CA ASP A 147 -15.20 -3.25 -7.26
C ASP A 147 -14.12 -3.96 -6.42
N LEU A 148 -14.35 -5.23 -6.08
CA LEU A 148 -13.48 -6.10 -5.29
C LEU A 148 -13.28 -5.65 -3.84
N ASN A 149 -13.93 -4.59 -3.39
CA ASN A 149 -13.90 -4.11 -2.02
C ASN A 149 -14.84 -4.94 -1.12
N LEU A 150 -14.81 -4.65 0.19
CA LEU A 150 -15.73 -5.26 1.14
C LEU A 150 -17.20 -5.00 0.73
N ASP A 151 -18.04 -6.00 0.92
CA ASP A 151 -19.49 -5.85 0.72
C ASP A 151 -20.12 -5.03 1.85
N VAL A 152 -20.34 -3.76 1.58
CA VAL A 152 -20.93 -2.82 2.55
C VAL A 152 -22.35 -3.20 2.99
N SER A 153 -23.06 -4.04 2.24
CA SER A 153 -24.39 -4.53 2.61
C SER A 153 -24.38 -5.47 3.81
N GLN A 154 -23.23 -6.09 4.09
CA GLN A 154 -23.04 -7.03 5.19
C GLN A 154 -22.61 -6.35 6.51
N LEU A 155 -22.33 -5.04 6.50
CA LEU A 155 -21.77 -4.35 7.68
C LEU A 155 -22.69 -4.40 8.89
N GLU A 156 -24.01 -4.18 8.74
CA GLU A 156 -24.95 -4.26 9.86
C GLU A 156 -25.05 -5.68 10.44
N ALA A 157 -24.97 -6.72 9.60
CA ALA A 157 -24.96 -8.11 10.04
C ALA A 157 -23.63 -8.50 10.72
N ALA A 158 -22.57 -7.75 10.49
CA ALA A 158 -21.27 -7.98 11.10
C ALA A 158 -21.20 -7.48 12.54
N LEU A 159 -22.15 -6.68 13.00
CA LEU A 159 -22.13 -6.10 14.34
C LEU A 159 -22.38 -7.13 15.44
N SER A 160 -21.74 -6.91 16.55
CA SER A 160 -22.02 -7.51 17.85
C SER A 160 -21.69 -6.51 18.96
N PRO A 161 -22.03 -6.80 20.23
CA PRO A 161 -21.60 -5.93 21.34
C PRO A 161 -20.09 -5.77 21.50
N ARG A 162 -19.27 -6.64 20.83
CA ARG A 162 -17.82 -6.59 20.84
C ARG A 162 -17.23 -5.90 19.62
N THR A 163 -18.03 -5.55 18.64
CA THR A 163 -17.54 -4.87 17.42
C THR A 163 -17.10 -3.46 17.74
N ARG A 164 -15.82 -3.15 17.47
CA ARG A 164 -15.19 -1.89 17.88
C ARG A 164 -14.48 -1.16 16.74
N ALA A 165 -14.16 -1.85 15.65
CA ALA A 165 -13.43 -1.25 14.54
C ALA A 165 -13.81 -1.87 13.20
N LEU A 166 -13.56 -1.09 12.13
CA LEU A 166 -13.54 -1.51 10.73
C LEU A 166 -12.16 -1.25 10.17
N PHE A 167 -11.55 -2.27 9.57
CA PHE A 167 -10.24 -2.18 8.93
C PHE A 167 -10.24 -2.90 7.59
N PHE A 168 -9.92 -2.18 6.53
CA PHE A 168 -9.91 -2.73 5.16
C PHE A 168 -8.90 -2.01 4.26
N ALA A 169 -8.50 -2.66 3.18
CA ALA A 169 -7.73 -2.07 2.10
C ALA A 169 -8.66 -1.54 1.00
N HIS A 170 -8.28 -0.41 0.38
CA HIS A 170 -8.85 0.06 -0.89
C HIS A 170 -8.26 -0.79 -2.01
N THR A 171 -9.00 -1.79 -2.47
CA THR A 171 -8.50 -2.90 -3.29
C THR A 171 -7.94 -2.43 -4.63
N LEU A 172 -6.65 -2.66 -4.85
CA LEU A 172 -5.91 -2.32 -6.08
C LEU A 172 -6.08 -0.85 -6.52
N GLY A 173 -6.25 0.05 -5.54
CA GLY A 173 -6.44 1.47 -5.77
C GLY A 173 -7.90 1.93 -5.87
N ASN A 174 -8.83 1.02 -6.08
CA ASN A 174 -10.26 1.32 -6.15
C ASN A 174 -10.84 1.58 -4.75
N PRO A 175 -11.40 2.75 -4.46
CA PRO A 175 -11.86 3.05 -3.11
C PRO A 175 -13.13 2.26 -2.75
N ALA A 176 -13.21 1.80 -1.51
CA ALA A 176 -14.45 1.29 -0.94
C ALA A 176 -15.52 2.40 -0.87
N ASN A 177 -16.80 2.02 -0.77
CA ASN A 177 -17.92 2.96 -0.76
C ASN A 177 -17.97 3.77 0.54
N MET A 178 -17.31 4.92 0.56
CA MET A 178 -17.21 5.79 1.74
C MET A 178 -18.53 6.48 2.10
N ASP A 179 -19.49 6.59 1.18
CA ASP A 179 -20.82 7.14 1.47
C ASP A 179 -21.65 6.21 2.38
N VAL A 180 -21.37 4.90 2.35
CA VAL A 180 -21.98 3.91 3.23
C VAL A 180 -21.15 3.71 4.49
N ILE A 181 -19.83 3.60 4.34
CA ILE A 181 -18.90 3.30 5.44
C ILE A 181 -18.90 4.41 6.49
N MET A 182 -18.82 5.68 6.08
CA MET A 182 -18.69 6.78 7.03
C MET A 182 -19.92 6.95 7.94
N PRO A 183 -21.17 6.96 7.42
CA PRO A 183 -22.34 6.95 8.29
C PRO A 183 -22.42 5.73 9.21
N PHE A 184 -22.04 4.55 8.71
CA PHE A 184 -22.03 3.32 9.50
C PHE A 184 -21.08 3.40 10.71
N VAL A 185 -19.80 3.78 10.49
CA VAL A 185 -18.83 3.89 11.59
C VAL A 185 -19.20 4.98 12.59
N GLN A 186 -19.81 6.10 12.13
CA GLN A 186 -20.29 7.16 13.00
C GLN A 186 -21.50 6.72 13.85
N LYS A 187 -22.46 6.04 13.24
CA LYS A 187 -23.66 5.53 13.92
C LYS A 187 -23.32 4.56 15.05
N HIS A 188 -22.28 3.72 14.85
CA HIS A 188 -21.92 2.65 15.77
C HIS A 188 -20.67 2.96 16.61
N ASP A 189 -20.16 4.19 16.56
CA ASP A 189 -18.96 4.65 17.29
C ASP A 189 -17.76 3.72 17.11
N LEU A 190 -17.50 3.31 15.86
CA LEU A 190 -16.41 2.40 15.51
C LEU A 190 -15.15 3.18 15.14
N TYR A 191 -14.00 2.62 15.46
CA TYR A 191 -12.74 3.04 14.85
C TYR A 191 -12.71 2.63 13.37
N LEU A 192 -12.24 3.54 12.51
CA LEU A 192 -11.97 3.25 11.10
C LEU A 192 -10.47 3.40 10.84
N VAL A 193 -9.84 2.35 10.34
CA VAL A 193 -8.48 2.38 9.77
C VAL A 193 -8.59 2.01 8.29
N GLU A 194 -7.96 2.82 7.45
CA GLU A 194 -7.95 2.61 6.00
C GLU A 194 -6.55 2.18 5.56
N ASP A 195 -6.42 0.97 5.02
CA ASP A 195 -5.21 0.54 4.34
C ASP A 195 -5.21 1.10 2.91
N ALA A 196 -4.46 2.17 2.70
CA ALA A 196 -4.32 2.84 1.41
C ALA A 196 -3.00 2.47 0.69
N CYS A 197 -2.39 1.32 1.01
CA CYS A 197 -1.15 0.88 0.40
C CYS A 197 -1.24 0.84 -1.13
N ASP A 198 -2.36 0.38 -1.67
CA ASP A 198 -2.62 0.32 -3.11
C ASP A 198 -3.29 1.58 -3.67
N ALA A 199 -3.57 2.60 -2.85
CA ALA A 199 -4.48 3.69 -3.22
C ALA A 199 -3.88 5.10 -3.08
N LEU A 200 -2.55 5.23 -3.04
CA LEU A 200 -1.92 6.54 -2.96
C LEU A 200 -2.29 7.43 -4.16
N GLY A 201 -2.95 8.53 -3.87
CA GLY A 201 -3.46 9.45 -4.90
C GLY A 201 -4.92 9.25 -5.29
N THR A 202 -5.56 8.17 -4.84
CA THR A 202 -7.00 7.96 -5.03
C THR A 202 -7.82 8.91 -4.16
N ARG A 203 -8.93 9.40 -4.72
CA ARG A 203 -9.84 10.30 -4.03
C ARG A 203 -11.28 9.78 -4.11
N TRP A 204 -12.03 10.06 -3.06
CA TRP A 204 -13.47 9.91 -3.01
C TRP A 204 -14.09 11.28 -2.80
N ASP A 205 -14.90 11.75 -3.74
CA ASP A 205 -15.52 13.08 -3.73
C ASP A 205 -14.50 14.20 -3.44
N GLY A 206 -13.34 14.15 -4.12
CA GLY A 206 -12.23 15.10 -3.98
C GLY A 206 -11.35 14.91 -2.74
N ARG A 207 -11.74 14.11 -1.73
CA ARG A 207 -10.97 13.83 -0.53
C ARG A 207 -10.07 12.60 -0.71
N MET A 208 -8.81 12.69 -0.29
CA MET A 208 -7.85 11.59 -0.36
C MET A 208 -8.32 10.41 0.50
N VAL A 209 -8.35 9.18 -0.06
CA VAL A 209 -8.60 7.97 0.73
C VAL A 209 -7.46 7.70 1.71
N GLY A 210 -7.73 6.97 2.78
CA GLY A 210 -6.82 6.84 3.93
C GLY A 210 -6.94 7.98 4.93
N THR A 211 -7.72 9.04 4.62
CA THR A 211 -7.89 10.20 5.51
C THR A 211 -9.28 10.31 6.13
N PHE A 212 -10.19 9.40 5.82
CA PHE A 212 -11.54 9.39 6.36
C PHE A 212 -11.61 8.82 7.77
N GLY A 213 -10.79 7.81 8.05
CA GLY A 213 -10.71 7.19 9.35
C GLY A 213 -9.85 7.93 10.37
N ILE A 214 -9.62 7.26 11.49
CA ILE A 214 -8.74 7.78 12.55
C ILE A 214 -7.27 7.74 12.14
N MET A 215 -6.90 6.74 11.34
CA MET A 215 -5.58 6.56 10.72
C MET A 215 -5.72 5.96 9.33
N GLY A 216 -4.78 6.31 8.47
CA GLY A 216 -4.51 5.63 7.23
C GLY A 216 -3.09 5.08 7.18
N THR A 217 -2.88 4.09 6.34
CA THR A 217 -1.57 3.45 6.13
C THR A 217 -1.22 3.42 4.65
N LEU A 218 0.06 3.41 4.33
CA LEU A 218 0.53 3.23 2.97
C LEU A 218 1.83 2.44 2.91
N SER A 219 2.12 1.89 1.74
CA SER A 219 3.36 1.20 1.41
C SER A 219 4.11 1.90 0.30
N THR A 220 5.42 1.80 0.34
CA THR A 220 6.35 2.26 -0.69
C THR A 220 7.25 1.12 -1.19
N TYR A 221 6.78 -0.14 -1.06
CA TYR A 221 7.38 -1.30 -1.69
C TYR A 221 7.39 -1.12 -3.23
N PRO A 222 8.34 -1.69 -3.99
CA PRO A 222 8.52 -1.41 -5.43
C PRO A 222 7.29 -1.57 -6.33
N ALA A 223 6.31 -2.36 -5.93
CA ALA A 223 5.08 -2.53 -6.70
C ALA A 223 4.08 -1.37 -6.56
N HIS A 224 4.19 -0.56 -5.51
CA HIS A 224 3.23 0.50 -5.20
C HIS A 224 3.43 1.76 -6.07
N HIS A 225 2.72 2.83 -5.74
CA HIS A 225 2.67 4.05 -6.53
C HIS A 225 4.01 4.79 -6.58
N ILE A 226 4.75 4.76 -5.48
CA ILE A 226 6.14 5.22 -5.35
C ILE A 226 6.96 4.13 -4.67
N THR A 227 8.27 4.14 -4.85
CA THR A 227 9.16 3.16 -4.23
C THR A 227 10.26 3.81 -3.40
N MET A 228 10.57 3.16 -2.27
CA MET A 228 11.73 3.47 -1.44
C MET A 228 12.60 2.21 -1.21
N GLY A 229 12.37 1.16 -2.01
CA GLY A 229 12.87 -0.19 -1.76
C GLY A 229 11.99 -0.89 -0.73
N GLU A 230 12.20 -0.63 0.54
CA GLU A 230 11.26 -0.93 1.61
C GLU A 230 10.84 0.38 2.27
N GLY A 231 9.57 0.47 2.70
CA GLY A 231 9.04 1.64 3.38
C GLY A 231 7.52 1.66 3.42
N GLY A 232 7.00 2.57 4.21
CA GLY A 232 5.60 2.84 4.38
C GLY A 232 5.38 4.03 5.31
N ALA A 233 4.14 4.32 5.62
CA ALA A 233 3.80 5.35 6.61
C ALA A 233 2.44 5.10 7.25
N VAL A 234 2.30 5.50 8.51
CA VAL A 234 1.02 5.77 9.16
C VAL A 234 0.76 7.27 9.09
N PHE A 235 -0.49 7.66 8.85
CA PHE A 235 -0.84 9.07 8.83
C PHE A 235 -2.19 9.34 9.50
N THR A 236 -2.32 10.52 10.09
CA THR A 236 -3.51 10.91 10.86
C THR A 236 -3.63 12.43 10.98
N ASN A 237 -4.85 12.90 11.25
CA ASN A 237 -5.13 14.29 11.61
C ASN A 237 -5.21 14.51 13.14
N ARG A 238 -4.97 13.47 13.95
CA ARG A 238 -5.13 13.51 15.40
C ARG A 238 -3.78 13.47 16.11
N PRO A 239 -3.30 14.59 16.72
CA PRO A 239 -1.98 14.65 17.35
C PRO A 239 -1.76 13.61 18.45
N LYS A 240 -2.78 13.35 19.30
CA LYS A 240 -2.71 12.30 20.36
C LYS A 240 -2.42 10.92 19.75
N ILE A 241 -3.12 10.57 18.66
CA ILE A 241 -2.91 9.30 17.94
C ILE A 241 -1.49 9.23 17.35
N ALA A 242 -1.01 10.32 16.73
CA ALA A 242 0.33 10.38 16.17
C ALA A 242 1.41 10.19 17.24
N THR A 243 1.22 10.79 18.44
CA THR A 243 2.15 10.63 19.57
C THR A 243 2.23 9.18 20.02
N ILE A 244 1.10 8.52 20.20
CA ILE A 244 1.02 7.09 20.59
C ILE A 244 1.65 6.21 19.51
N ALA A 245 1.28 6.41 18.25
CA ALA A 245 1.82 5.65 17.11
C ALA A 245 3.34 5.83 16.98
N ARG A 246 3.86 7.03 17.24
CA ARG A 246 5.30 7.31 17.26
C ARG A 246 5.99 6.55 18.39
N ALA A 247 5.41 6.55 19.60
CA ALA A 247 5.93 5.78 20.72
C ALA A 247 5.99 4.28 20.38
N ILE A 248 4.90 3.70 19.85
CA ILE A 248 4.83 2.28 19.46
C ILE A 248 5.85 1.95 18.37
N ARG A 249 6.03 2.83 17.37
CA ARG A 249 7.05 2.67 16.32
C ARG A 249 8.48 2.68 16.88
N ASP A 250 8.72 3.42 17.97
CA ASP A 250 10.03 3.76 18.54
C ASP A 250 10.21 3.14 19.94
N TRP A 251 10.11 1.84 20.05
CA TRP A 251 10.28 0.99 21.26
C TRP A 251 9.26 1.25 22.40
N GLY A 252 8.21 2.01 22.19
CA GLY A 252 7.28 2.44 23.24
C GLY A 252 7.76 3.67 24.02
N ARG A 253 8.78 4.38 23.52
CA ARG A 253 9.40 5.52 24.19
C ARG A 253 8.42 6.68 24.32
N ASP A 254 8.33 7.26 25.51
CA ASP A 254 7.46 8.40 25.80
C ASP A 254 8.01 9.73 25.23
N CYS A 255 9.32 9.83 25.04
CA CYS A 255 9.96 11.01 24.46
C CYS A 255 9.63 11.15 22.96
N TRP A 256 8.94 12.21 22.60
CA TRP A 256 8.56 12.58 21.24
C TRP A 256 9.40 13.72 20.64
N CYS A 257 10.52 14.10 21.27
CA CYS A 257 11.48 15.04 20.68
C CYS A 257 11.97 14.50 19.33
N GLY A 258 11.89 15.32 18.28
CA GLY A 258 12.20 14.91 16.91
C GLY A 258 13.65 14.44 16.70
N TYR A 259 13.89 13.86 15.54
CA TYR A 259 15.20 13.32 15.11
C TYR A 259 16.23 14.42 14.75
N THR A 260 15.93 15.69 15.00
CA THR A 260 16.83 16.80 14.64
C THR A 260 18.08 16.85 15.50
N SER A 261 19.17 17.25 14.91
CA SER A 261 20.42 17.53 15.63
C SER A 261 20.37 18.95 16.23
N PRO A 262 20.67 19.13 17.50
CA PRO A 262 20.96 18.07 18.47
C PRO A 262 19.70 17.36 18.92
N PRO A 263 19.71 16.00 18.90
CA PRO A 263 18.52 15.20 19.19
C PRO A 263 18.08 15.28 20.66
N ASN A 264 18.74 16.04 21.46
CA ASN A 264 18.64 16.05 22.92
C ASN A 264 18.03 17.34 23.44
N GLY A 265 16.80 17.21 23.98
CA GLY A 265 16.24 18.25 24.80
C GLY A 265 15.65 19.45 24.07
N GLN A 266 15.09 19.25 22.86
CA GLN A 266 14.28 20.29 22.20
C GLN A 266 13.14 20.80 23.10
N CYS A 267 12.62 19.93 23.98
CA CYS A 267 11.63 20.32 24.97
C CYS A 267 12.25 21.09 26.18
N GLY A 268 13.59 21.11 26.36
CA GLY A 268 14.25 21.68 27.51
C GLY A 268 13.99 20.96 28.84
N ARG A 269 13.26 19.83 28.80
CA ARG A 269 12.71 19.16 29.98
C ARG A 269 13.17 17.71 30.11
N ARG A 270 14.35 17.37 29.62
CA ARG A 270 14.84 15.99 29.58
C ARG A 270 14.91 15.33 30.96
N PHE A 271 15.29 16.09 31.99
CA PHE A 271 15.53 15.60 33.32
C PHE A 271 14.46 16.06 34.35
N ASP A 272 13.28 16.47 33.86
CA ASP A 272 12.19 16.97 34.72
C ASP A 272 11.09 15.92 34.93
N HIS A 273 11.35 14.65 34.59
CA HIS A 273 10.38 13.59 34.66
C HIS A 273 10.60 12.69 35.87
N GLU A 274 9.51 12.22 36.46
CA GLU A 274 9.53 11.29 37.58
C GLU A 274 8.89 9.95 37.16
N ILE A 275 9.43 8.86 37.70
CA ILE A 275 8.85 7.53 37.54
C ILE A 275 8.35 7.07 38.92
N PRO A 276 7.10 6.60 39.06
CA PRO A 276 6.60 6.11 40.33
C PRO A 276 7.50 5.01 40.92
N GLY A 277 7.92 5.22 42.18
CA GLY A 277 8.78 4.27 42.88
C GLY A 277 10.30 4.46 42.61
N VAL A 278 10.69 5.38 41.75
CA VAL A 278 12.11 5.75 41.52
C VAL A 278 12.37 7.12 42.12
N PRO A 279 13.26 7.24 43.13
CA PRO A 279 13.57 8.54 43.75
C PRO A 279 14.28 9.50 42.77
N GLY A 280 13.85 10.77 42.77
CA GLY A 280 14.45 11.82 41.99
C GLY A 280 13.99 11.88 40.53
N CYS A 281 14.53 12.84 39.78
CA CYS A 281 14.21 13.04 38.37
C CYS A 281 14.89 11.97 37.51
N TYR A 282 14.21 11.54 36.45
CA TYR A 282 14.69 10.52 35.53
C TYR A 282 14.82 11.07 34.11
N ASP A 283 15.70 10.48 33.30
CA ASP A 283 15.88 10.89 31.92
C ASP A 283 14.67 10.46 31.06
N HIS A 284 13.88 11.42 30.59
CA HIS A 284 12.67 11.19 29.77
C HIS A 284 12.91 10.30 28.54
N LYS A 285 14.13 10.27 28.00
CA LYS A 285 14.48 9.41 26.88
C LYS A 285 14.43 7.91 27.22
N TYR A 286 14.44 7.56 28.48
CA TYR A 286 14.38 6.19 28.97
C TYR A 286 13.07 5.86 29.69
N ILE A 287 12.05 6.68 29.49
CA ILE A 287 10.68 6.38 29.92
C ILE A 287 9.93 5.74 28.75
N TYR A 288 9.27 4.63 29.01
CA TYR A 288 8.50 3.87 28.04
C TYR A 288 7.05 3.80 28.52
N SER A 289 6.16 4.45 27.79
CA SER A 289 4.72 4.49 28.09
C SER A 289 3.91 3.46 27.31
N GLU A 290 4.54 2.81 26.32
CA GLU A 290 3.94 1.77 25.49
C GLU A 290 4.86 0.55 25.39
N ILE A 291 4.29 -0.60 24.98
CA ILE A 291 5.05 -1.77 24.54
C ILE A 291 5.16 -1.67 23.02
N GLY A 292 6.31 -1.17 22.55
CA GLY A 292 6.50 -0.82 21.15
C GLY A 292 7.55 -1.66 20.43
N TYR A 293 7.76 -1.30 19.17
CA TYR A 293 8.65 -1.95 18.22
C TYR A 293 9.81 -1.00 17.84
N ASN A 294 10.72 -1.46 16.98
CA ASN A 294 11.60 -0.58 16.22
C ASN A 294 11.30 -0.74 14.73
N LEU A 295 10.43 0.10 14.21
CA LEU A 295 9.91 0.02 12.83
C LEU A 295 10.24 1.28 12.02
N LYS A 296 11.25 2.04 12.43
CA LYS A 296 11.66 3.25 11.72
C LYS A 296 12.21 2.94 10.33
N LEU A 297 11.98 3.87 9.42
CA LEU A 297 12.64 3.96 8.13
C LEU A 297 14.07 4.48 8.29
N THR A 298 14.97 4.12 7.37
CA THR A 298 16.31 4.71 7.28
C THR A 298 16.32 5.95 6.37
N ASP A 299 17.26 6.86 6.61
CA ASP A 299 17.38 8.10 5.82
C ASP A 299 17.72 7.87 4.34
N PRO A 300 18.57 6.90 3.95
CA PRO A 300 18.78 6.59 2.54
C PRO A 300 17.50 6.15 1.79
N GLN A 301 16.60 5.41 2.45
CA GLN A 301 15.30 5.05 1.87
C GLN A 301 14.39 6.29 1.76
N ALA A 302 14.34 7.12 2.79
CA ALA A 302 13.58 8.37 2.77
C ALA A 302 14.06 9.32 1.66
N ALA A 303 15.35 9.38 1.40
CA ALA A 303 15.95 10.19 0.35
C ALA A 303 15.44 9.81 -1.05
N VAL A 304 15.29 8.50 -1.32
CA VAL A 304 14.63 8.00 -2.53
C VAL A 304 13.17 8.45 -2.57
N GLY A 305 12.44 8.31 -1.47
CA GLY A 305 11.02 8.68 -1.36
C GLY A 305 10.76 10.16 -1.63
N VAL A 306 11.70 11.04 -1.23
CA VAL A 306 11.61 12.48 -1.51
C VAL A 306 11.59 12.75 -3.01
N ALA A 307 12.45 12.11 -3.81
CA ALA A 307 12.48 12.24 -5.26
C ALA A 307 11.23 11.62 -5.91
N GLN A 308 10.79 10.46 -5.41
CA GLN A 308 9.59 9.78 -5.90
C GLN A 308 8.31 10.60 -5.70
N LEU A 309 8.19 11.32 -4.58
CA LEU A 309 7.03 12.20 -4.31
C LEU A 309 6.93 13.36 -5.32
N ASP A 310 8.05 13.83 -5.86
CA ASP A 310 8.03 14.88 -6.88
C ASP A 310 7.47 14.36 -8.23
N LYS A 311 7.63 13.05 -8.51
CA LYS A 311 7.13 12.37 -9.72
C LYS A 311 5.72 11.79 -9.58
N LEU A 312 5.20 11.72 -8.36
CA LEU A 312 3.93 11.05 -8.07
C LEU A 312 2.73 11.58 -8.89
N PRO A 313 2.56 12.89 -9.15
CA PRO A 313 1.47 13.39 -10.00
C PRO A 313 1.50 12.79 -11.42
N ASP A 314 2.69 12.69 -12.01
CA ASP A 314 2.88 12.12 -13.35
C ASP A 314 2.64 10.61 -13.33
N PHE A 315 3.04 9.92 -12.25
CA PHE A 315 2.78 8.50 -12.08
C PHE A 315 1.29 8.19 -11.98
N ILE A 316 0.52 9.01 -11.25
CA ILE A 316 -0.94 8.89 -11.15
C ILE A 316 -1.58 9.07 -12.54
N THR A 317 -1.14 10.09 -13.28
CA THR A 317 -1.63 10.37 -14.63
C THR A 317 -1.35 9.20 -15.59
N ALA A 318 -0.15 8.63 -15.54
CA ALA A 318 0.22 7.49 -16.36
C ALA A 318 -0.62 6.24 -16.02
N ARG A 319 -0.85 5.95 -14.73
CA ARG A 319 -1.70 4.82 -14.28
C ARG A 319 -3.13 4.95 -14.79
N LYS A 320 -3.74 6.13 -14.66
CA LYS A 320 -5.09 6.43 -15.17
C LYS A 320 -5.19 6.24 -16.68
N ARG A 321 -4.23 6.77 -17.44
CA ARG A 321 -4.15 6.63 -18.89
C ARG A 321 -4.02 5.14 -19.29
N ASN A 322 -3.12 4.41 -18.69
CA ASN A 322 -2.86 3.01 -18.99
C ASN A 322 -4.09 2.16 -18.67
N PHE A 323 -4.73 2.41 -17.53
CA PHE A 323 -5.96 1.73 -17.14
C PHE A 323 -7.09 1.97 -18.14
N ALA A 324 -7.39 3.24 -18.47
CA ALA A 324 -8.47 3.59 -19.39
C ALA A 324 -8.27 2.94 -20.76
N ARG A 325 -7.04 2.91 -21.24
CA ARG A 325 -6.71 2.32 -22.53
C ARG A 325 -6.86 0.81 -22.55
N LEU A 326 -6.43 0.14 -21.49
CA LEU A 326 -6.59 -1.30 -21.35
C LEU A 326 -8.08 -1.67 -21.18
N TYR A 327 -8.84 -0.84 -20.47
CA TYR A 327 -10.28 -1.02 -20.31
C TYR A 327 -11.00 -1.04 -21.67
N GLU A 328 -10.74 -0.07 -22.54
CA GLU A 328 -11.32 -0.01 -23.88
C GLU A 328 -10.93 -1.20 -24.75
N ARG A 329 -9.67 -1.67 -24.65
CA ARG A 329 -9.19 -2.83 -25.41
C ARG A 329 -9.81 -4.15 -24.93
N LEU A 330 -10.12 -4.28 -23.65
CA LEU A 330 -10.69 -5.52 -23.09
C LEU A 330 -12.21 -5.53 -23.04
N ARG A 331 -12.88 -4.38 -23.25
CA ARG A 331 -14.34 -4.27 -23.26
C ARG A 331 -15.06 -5.25 -24.20
N PRO A 332 -14.55 -5.60 -25.40
CA PRO A 332 -15.18 -6.59 -26.25
C PRO A 332 -15.31 -7.99 -25.63
N TYR A 333 -14.58 -8.28 -24.56
CA TYR A 333 -14.52 -9.58 -23.90
C TYR A 333 -15.30 -9.63 -22.57
N GLU A 334 -16.19 -8.66 -22.31
CA GLU A 334 -16.99 -8.61 -21.09
C GLU A 334 -17.94 -9.80 -20.90
N GLU A 335 -18.26 -10.53 -21.95
CA GLU A 335 -19.00 -11.80 -21.85
C GLU A 335 -18.23 -12.87 -21.08
N TRP A 336 -16.88 -12.87 -21.13
CA TRP A 336 -16.00 -13.85 -20.49
C TRP A 336 -15.18 -13.28 -19.32
N LEU A 337 -14.93 -11.98 -19.35
CA LEU A 337 -14.15 -11.28 -18.34
C LEU A 337 -15.02 -10.24 -17.61
N ARG A 338 -15.05 -10.31 -16.30
CA ARG A 338 -15.60 -9.20 -15.51
C ARG A 338 -14.52 -8.15 -15.40
N LEU A 339 -14.78 -6.99 -16.02
CA LEU A 339 -13.94 -5.82 -15.93
C LEU A 339 -14.22 -5.06 -14.62
N PRO A 340 -13.24 -4.29 -14.10
CA PRO A 340 -13.42 -3.53 -12.88
C PRO A 340 -14.48 -2.43 -13.04
N ALA A 341 -15.32 -2.27 -12.01
CA ALA A 341 -16.22 -1.14 -11.89
C ALA A 341 -15.76 -0.25 -10.73
N TRP A 342 -16.06 1.03 -10.82
CA TRP A 342 -15.76 2.01 -9.78
C TRP A 342 -16.90 3.00 -9.62
N HIS A 343 -16.99 3.59 -8.44
CA HIS A 343 -18.05 4.54 -8.13
C HIS A 343 -17.81 5.89 -8.83
N PRO A 344 -18.85 6.62 -9.32
CA PRO A 344 -18.69 7.92 -10.01
C PRO A 344 -17.97 9.00 -9.19
N LYS A 345 -18.04 8.94 -7.86
CA LYS A 345 -17.29 9.84 -6.96
C LYS A 345 -15.82 9.52 -6.82
N ALA A 346 -15.40 8.34 -7.30
CA ALA A 346 -14.01 7.89 -7.18
C ALA A 346 -13.15 8.46 -8.29
N ASP A 347 -12.09 9.16 -7.93
CA ASP A 347 -10.98 9.51 -8.81
C ASP A 347 -9.82 8.57 -8.50
N VAL A 348 -9.71 7.46 -9.27
CA VAL A 348 -8.89 6.31 -8.92
C VAL A 348 -7.48 6.43 -9.44
N SER A 349 -6.50 6.31 -8.54
CA SER A 349 -5.10 6.05 -8.86
C SER A 349 -4.90 4.53 -8.84
N TRP A 350 -5.06 3.88 -9.98
CA TRP A 350 -5.06 2.43 -10.09
C TRP A 350 -3.69 1.81 -9.76
N PHE A 351 -3.69 0.84 -8.85
CA PHE A 351 -2.50 0.02 -8.61
C PHE A 351 -2.26 -0.94 -9.78
N ALA A 352 -3.33 -1.60 -10.24
CA ALA A 352 -3.31 -2.59 -11.30
C ALA A 352 -4.65 -2.63 -12.03
N PHE A 353 -4.76 -3.44 -13.09
CA PHE A 353 -5.99 -3.73 -13.81
C PHE A 353 -6.51 -5.11 -13.41
N PRO A 354 -7.48 -5.19 -12.49
CA PRO A 354 -8.06 -6.46 -12.07
C PRO A 354 -9.01 -7.03 -13.11
N LEU A 355 -9.05 -8.36 -13.18
CA LEU A 355 -9.92 -9.15 -14.04
C LEU A 355 -10.44 -10.35 -13.26
N THR A 356 -11.68 -10.74 -13.50
CA THR A 356 -12.22 -12.02 -13.03
C THR A 356 -12.79 -12.78 -14.20
N VAL A 357 -12.34 -14.01 -14.43
CA VAL A 357 -12.89 -14.88 -15.47
C VAL A 357 -14.28 -15.34 -15.04
N ARG A 358 -15.27 -15.12 -15.90
CA ARG A 358 -16.66 -15.50 -15.62
C ARG A 358 -16.85 -17.02 -15.71
N PRO A 359 -17.83 -17.60 -15.00
CA PRO A 359 -18.13 -19.05 -15.06
C PRO A 359 -18.48 -19.52 -16.47
N GLU A 360 -19.05 -18.66 -17.29
CA GLU A 360 -19.49 -18.93 -18.64
C GLU A 360 -18.36 -18.94 -19.69
N ALA A 361 -17.15 -18.48 -19.27
CA ALA A 361 -16.01 -18.43 -20.17
C ALA A 361 -15.59 -19.86 -20.60
N PRO A 362 -15.24 -20.07 -21.88
CA PRO A 362 -14.79 -21.39 -22.38
C PRO A 362 -13.37 -21.75 -21.89
N PHE A 363 -12.77 -20.94 -21.05
CA PHE A 363 -11.41 -21.13 -20.52
C PHE A 363 -11.36 -20.80 -19.02
N SER A 364 -10.35 -21.30 -18.34
CA SER A 364 -10.10 -20.97 -16.93
C SER A 364 -9.15 -19.78 -16.76
N ARG A 365 -9.18 -19.11 -15.58
CA ARG A 365 -8.19 -18.13 -15.18
C ARG A 365 -6.75 -18.67 -15.37
N ASN A 366 -6.50 -19.93 -14.97
CA ASN A 366 -5.18 -20.53 -15.08
C ASN A 366 -4.72 -20.70 -16.54
N ALA A 367 -5.63 -21.00 -17.46
CA ALA A 367 -5.30 -21.07 -18.89
C ALA A 367 -4.86 -19.69 -19.40
N LEU A 368 -5.66 -18.65 -19.15
CA LEU A 368 -5.37 -17.29 -19.59
C LEU A 368 -4.07 -16.74 -18.95
N THR A 369 -3.90 -16.87 -17.64
CA THR A 369 -2.70 -16.36 -16.98
C THR A 369 -1.42 -17.08 -17.40
N ARG A 370 -1.46 -18.41 -17.61
CA ARG A 370 -0.32 -19.16 -18.17
C ARG A 370 0.03 -18.72 -19.57
N TRP A 371 -0.97 -18.48 -20.41
CA TRP A 371 -0.76 -17.95 -21.75
C TRP A 371 -0.06 -16.59 -21.70
N LEU A 372 -0.57 -15.66 -20.91
CA LEU A 372 0.01 -14.34 -20.75
C LEU A 372 1.46 -14.40 -20.27
N GLU A 373 1.74 -15.20 -19.23
CA GLU A 373 3.10 -15.39 -18.69
C GLU A 373 4.05 -16.01 -19.73
N LEU A 374 3.59 -16.97 -20.51
CA LEU A 374 4.39 -17.58 -21.60
C LEU A 374 4.73 -16.56 -22.70
N HIS A 375 3.86 -15.59 -22.92
CA HIS A 375 4.07 -14.50 -23.86
C HIS A 375 4.67 -13.25 -23.23
N GLY A 376 5.28 -13.38 -22.06
CA GLY A 376 6.02 -12.29 -21.40
C GLY A 376 5.16 -11.21 -20.75
N VAL A 377 3.85 -11.43 -20.57
CA VAL A 377 2.97 -10.52 -19.81
C VAL A 377 2.80 -11.06 -18.40
N GLU A 378 3.33 -10.35 -17.41
CA GLU A 378 3.25 -10.78 -16.01
C GLU A 378 1.85 -10.56 -15.43
N THR A 379 1.40 -11.55 -14.66
CA THR A 379 0.13 -11.56 -13.95
C THR A 379 0.32 -11.79 -12.46
N ARG A 380 -0.63 -11.34 -11.63
CA ARG A 380 -0.66 -11.65 -10.20
C ARG A 380 -2.09 -11.93 -9.75
N LEU A 381 -2.22 -12.66 -8.64
CA LEU A 381 -3.51 -12.88 -8.00
C LEU A 381 -3.93 -11.68 -7.16
N ILE A 382 -5.24 -11.57 -6.92
CA ILE A 382 -5.80 -10.49 -6.10
C ILE A 382 -5.57 -10.83 -4.63
N PHE A 383 -4.62 -10.17 -3.99
CA PHE A 383 -4.21 -10.38 -2.60
C PHE A 383 -4.01 -11.87 -2.28
N ALA A 384 -4.49 -12.32 -1.11
CA ALA A 384 -4.48 -13.73 -0.73
C ALA A 384 -5.70 -14.51 -1.25
N GLY A 385 -6.59 -13.85 -2.02
CA GLY A 385 -7.93 -14.38 -2.26
C GLY A 385 -8.71 -14.46 -0.95
N ASN A 386 -9.59 -15.47 -0.79
CA ASN A 386 -10.22 -15.73 0.51
C ASN A 386 -9.15 -16.16 1.51
N ILE A 387 -8.81 -15.26 2.44
CA ILE A 387 -7.69 -15.46 3.36
C ILE A 387 -7.92 -16.65 4.31
N LEU A 388 -9.16 -16.99 4.61
CA LEU A 388 -9.50 -18.15 5.44
C LEU A 388 -9.18 -19.50 4.76
N ARG A 389 -8.93 -19.51 3.44
CA ARG A 389 -8.44 -20.69 2.71
C ARG A 389 -6.94 -20.87 2.81
N GLN A 390 -6.21 -19.84 3.25
CA GLN A 390 -4.77 -19.91 3.41
C GLN A 390 -4.39 -20.72 4.68
N PRO A 391 -3.35 -21.57 4.61
CA PRO A 391 -3.01 -22.48 5.72
C PRO A 391 -2.82 -21.79 7.07
N ALA A 392 -2.24 -20.60 7.10
CA ALA A 392 -1.95 -19.86 8.34
C ALA A 392 -3.21 -19.40 9.09
N TYR A 393 -4.36 -19.32 8.43
CA TYR A 393 -5.59 -18.75 8.99
C TYR A 393 -6.66 -19.78 9.33
N GLN A 394 -6.40 -21.06 9.11
CA GLN A 394 -7.38 -22.13 9.34
C GLN A 394 -7.71 -22.35 10.84
N HIS A 395 -6.84 -21.92 11.73
CA HIS A 395 -6.96 -22.15 13.17
C HIS A 395 -7.11 -20.88 14.01
N ILE A 396 -7.28 -19.73 13.37
CA ILE A 396 -7.47 -18.47 14.09
C ILE A 396 -8.87 -18.36 14.68
N THR A 397 -9.00 -17.69 15.82
CA THR A 397 -10.30 -17.28 16.34
C THR A 397 -10.87 -16.18 15.46
N HIS A 398 -12.06 -16.40 14.89
CA HIS A 398 -12.71 -15.44 13.99
C HIS A 398 -14.22 -15.64 13.95
N ARG A 399 -14.92 -14.72 13.32
CA ARG A 399 -16.34 -14.83 12.95
C ARG A 399 -16.52 -14.54 11.47
N VAL A 400 -17.51 -15.16 10.86
CA VAL A 400 -17.84 -14.98 9.42
C VAL A 400 -19.27 -14.50 9.29
N VAL A 401 -19.51 -13.58 8.36
CA VAL A 401 -20.85 -13.14 7.92
C VAL A 401 -21.13 -13.74 6.56
N GLY A 402 -22.22 -14.48 6.42
CA GLY A 402 -22.56 -15.18 5.17
C GLY A 402 -21.64 -16.37 4.88
N ASP A 403 -21.42 -16.66 3.60
CA ASP A 403 -20.69 -17.84 3.11
C ASP A 403 -19.35 -17.53 2.42
N LEU A 404 -19.02 -16.25 2.22
CA LEU A 404 -17.83 -15.76 1.54
C LEU A 404 -17.65 -16.28 0.11
N ALA A 405 -18.76 -16.49 -0.59
CA ALA A 405 -18.78 -17.08 -1.94
C ALA A 405 -18.05 -16.19 -2.96
N VAL A 406 -18.15 -14.87 -2.82
CA VAL A 406 -17.47 -13.92 -3.72
C VAL A 406 -15.97 -13.93 -3.49
N ALA A 407 -15.51 -13.97 -2.24
CA ALA A 407 -14.08 -14.09 -1.93
C ALA A 407 -13.48 -15.40 -2.46
N ASP A 408 -14.24 -16.51 -2.40
CA ASP A 408 -13.84 -17.79 -3.00
C ASP A 408 -13.81 -17.72 -4.53
N ASP A 409 -14.72 -16.99 -5.17
CA ASP A 409 -14.71 -16.78 -6.62
C ASP A 409 -13.53 -15.91 -7.04
N ILE A 410 -13.27 -14.81 -6.35
CA ILE A 410 -12.09 -13.96 -6.57
C ILE A 410 -10.80 -14.79 -6.46
N MET A 411 -10.70 -15.66 -5.46
CA MET A 411 -9.53 -16.53 -5.26
C MET A 411 -9.33 -17.49 -6.44
N ARG A 412 -10.40 -18.06 -6.97
CA ARG A 412 -10.34 -19.03 -8.09
C ARG A 412 -10.15 -18.36 -9.44
N ASN A 413 -10.83 -17.25 -9.69
CA ASN A 413 -11.03 -16.70 -11.01
C ASN A 413 -10.44 -15.29 -11.18
N GLY A 414 -10.02 -14.63 -10.07
CA GLY A 414 -9.45 -13.29 -10.09
C GLY A 414 -7.95 -13.29 -10.38
N PHE A 415 -7.49 -12.27 -11.09
CA PHE A 415 -6.07 -11.92 -11.30
C PHE A 415 -5.96 -10.47 -11.74
N PHE A 416 -4.74 -9.95 -11.84
CA PHE A 416 -4.51 -8.63 -12.40
C PHE A 416 -3.27 -8.58 -13.29
N VAL A 417 -3.23 -7.56 -14.15
CA VAL A 417 -2.08 -7.14 -14.94
C VAL A 417 -1.68 -5.71 -14.58
N GLY A 418 -0.48 -5.30 -14.95
CA GLY A 418 0.06 -4.00 -14.58
C GLY A 418 -0.54 -2.84 -15.36
N VAL A 419 -0.57 -1.66 -14.70
CA VAL A 419 -0.84 -0.34 -15.33
C VAL A 419 0.15 0.72 -14.84
N TYR A 420 1.25 0.31 -14.20
CA TYR A 420 2.23 1.23 -13.61
C TYR A 420 2.92 2.11 -14.67
N PRO A 421 3.55 3.22 -14.27
CA PRO A 421 4.11 4.21 -15.22
C PRO A 421 5.19 3.67 -16.15
N GLY A 422 5.85 2.55 -15.81
CA GLY A 422 6.83 1.90 -16.68
C GLY A 422 6.22 1.13 -17.85
N ILE A 423 4.89 0.99 -17.91
CA ILE A 423 4.18 0.47 -19.07
C ILE A 423 3.91 1.65 -20.03
N ASP A 424 4.78 1.81 -21.00
CA ASP A 424 4.60 2.74 -22.11
C ASP A 424 3.59 2.20 -23.15
N GLN A 425 3.34 3.00 -24.19
CA GLN A 425 2.38 2.63 -25.23
C GLN A 425 2.71 1.31 -25.93
N PRO A 426 3.97 1.03 -26.38
CA PRO A 426 4.30 -0.22 -27.03
C PRO A 426 4.07 -1.45 -26.13
N ARG A 427 4.39 -1.34 -24.82
CA ARG A 427 4.14 -2.42 -23.84
C ARG A 427 2.65 -2.66 -23.62
N LEU A 428 1.87 -1.57 -23.55
CA LEU A 428 0.42 -1.66 -23.35
C LEU A 428 -0.27 -2.29 -24.57
N ASP A 429 0.12 -1.87 -25.78
CA ASP A 429 -0.43 -2.43 -27.01
C ASP A 429 -0.07 -3.91 -27.15
N TYR A 430 1.17 -4.30 -26.89
CA TYR A 430 1.59 -5.69 -26.86
C TYR A 430 0.79 -6.54 -25.86
N MET A 431 0.61 -6.03 -24.63
CA MET A 431 -0.20 -6.73 -23.61
C MET A 431 -1.63 -6.94 -24.11
N ALA A 432 -2.26 -5.92 -24.66
CA ALA A 432 -3.62 -6.02 -25.20
C ALA A 432 -3.70 -6.99 -26.39
N ASP A 433 -2.71 -6.99 -27.29
CA ASP A 433 -2.63 -7.92 -28.41
C ASP A 433 -2.49 -9.38 -27.94
N MET A 434 -1.85 -9.64 -26.80
CA MET A 434 -1.77 -10.99 -26.24
C MET A 434 -3.13 -11.46 -25.70
N PHE A 435 -3.94 -10.59 -25.12
CA PHE A 435 -5.33 -10.92 -24.80
C PHE A 435 -6.14 -11.20 -26.07
N ASP A 436 -6.05 -10.34 -27.09
CA ASP A 436 -6.76 -10.53 -28.36
C ASP A 436 -6.38 -11.85 -29.04
N ARG A 437 -5.09 -12.23 -28.99
CA ARG A 437 -4.62 -13.51 -29.52
C ARG A 437 -5.19 -14.70 -28.77
N PHE A 438 -5.14 -14.67 -27.43
CA PHE A 438 -5.71 -15.72 -26.60
C PHE A 438 -7.19 -15.92 -26.89
N MET A 439 -7.96 -14.83 -26.96
CA MET A 439 -9.40 -14.91 -27.23
C MET A 439 -9.71 -15.50 -28.59
N ARG A 440 -8.88 -15.25 -29.61
CA ARG A 440 -9.06 -15.81 -30.96
C ARG A 440 -8.60 -17.25 -31.08
N GLU A 441 -7.54 -17.65 -30.40
CA GLU A 441 -6.88 -18.94 -30.57
C GLU A 441 -7.46 -20.00 -29.62
N GLU A 442 -7.69 -19.61 -28.36
CA GLU A 442 -8.04 -20.53 -27.27
C GLU A 442 -9.51 -20.45 -26.84
N ALA A 443 -10.17 -19.29 -27.01
CA ALA A 443 -11.55 -19.09 -26.61
C ALA A 443 -12.53 -19.30 -27.77
N ALA A 444 -12.08 -19.33 -29.03
CA ALA A 444 -12.92 -19.64 -30.16
C ALA A 444 -13.44 -21.11 -30.08
N PRO A 445 -14.71 -21.39 -30.43
CA PRO A 445 -15.17 -22.77 -30.48
C PRO A 445 -14.28 -23.59 -31.44
N PRO A 446 -13.98 -24.87 -31.13
CA PRO A 446 -13.12 -25.69 -31.96
C PRO A 446 -13.63 -25.63 -33.39
N ARG A 447 -12.74 -25.25 -34.31
CA ARG A 447 -13.09 -25.28 -35.76
C ARG A 447 -13.61 -26.67 -36.08
N ARG A 448 -14.89 -26.76 -36.38
CA ARG A 448 -15.47 -28.02 -36.92
C ARG A 448 -14.55 -28.45 -38.04
N ASP A 449 -13.98 -29.63 -37.90
CA ASP A 449 -13.12 -30.25 -38.90
C ASP A 449 -13.68 -30.01 -40.30
N ARG A 450 -12.86 -29.43 -41.17
CA ARG A 450 -13.19 -29.49 -42.61
C ARG A 450 -13.29 -30.97 -42.95
N PRO A 451 -14.38 -31.42 -43.57
CA PRO A 451 -14.45 -32.81 -44.02
C PRO A 451 -13.23 -33.07 -44.91
N SER A 452 -12.47 -34.09 -44.55
CA SER A 452 -11.44 -34.64 -45.44
C SER A 452 -12.09 -34.96 -46.75
N THR A 453 -11.82 -34.17 -47.76
CA THR A 453 -12.22 -34.49 -49.14
C THR A 453 -11.53 -35.80 -49.57
N PRO A 454 -12.22 -36.73 -50.19
CA PRO A 454 -11.75 -38.06 -50.55
C PRO A 454 -10.61 -38.04 -51.58
#